data_3a0928e0c122c65d28ac150160068b44
#
_entry.id   3a0928e0c122c65d28ac150160068b44
#
_cell.length_a   1.000
_cell.length_b   1.000
_cell.length_c   1.000
_cell.angle_alpha   90.00
_cell.angle_beta   90.00
_cell.angle_gamma   90.00
#
_symmetry.space_group_name_H-M   'P 1'
#
loop_
_entity.id
_entity.type
_entity.pdbx_description
1 polymer ?
#
loop_
_entity_poly.entity_id
_entity_poly.type
_entity_poly.pdbx_seq_one_letter_code
_entity_poly.pdbx_strand_id
1 'polypeptide(L)'
;MTENNNNTILAALPTRLKDARKSQGLSLEAISNLSGVSRSMVSQIERGESSPTIATLWNLTRALNVDFAGLLEHGTKGDRIDVLRANEVPTIDNMGHGCCISILSPPEEAGGHEVYDISFTPEGSLKSQPHARGAVEHLTVLRGRVQVTSGSATTEVLQGDTARYAADVPHEIAALGGEARVFLIVKSVSNAT
;
A
#
# COMPACT_ATOMS: atom_id res chain seq x y z
N MET A 1 -2.18 22.94 -18.60
CA MET A 1 -1.41 23.18 -17.35
C MET A 1 -0.59 21.96 -16.93
N THR A 2 -0.15 21.13 -17.87
CA THR A 2 0.54 19.83 -17.61
C THR A 2 2.07 19.87 -17.83
N GLU A 3 2.61 20.93 -18.44
CA GLU A 3 4.05 21.01 -18.71
C GLU A 3 4.93 21.41 -17.51
N ASN A 4 4.36 22.04 -16.49
CA ASN A 4 5.13 22.52 -15.33
C ASN A 4 5.46 21.40 -14.33
N ASN A 5 4.71 20.30 -14.32
CA ASN A 5 4.89 19.20 -13.36
C ASN A 5 6.07 18.28 -13.74
N ASN A 6 6.25 17.98 -15.03
CA ASN A 6 7.33 17.10 -15.49
C ASN A 6 8.72 17.71 -15.26
N ASN A 7 8.87 19.03 -15.37
CA ASN A 7 10.16 19.71 -15.16
C ASN A 7 10.59 19.70 -13.68
N THR A 8 9.63 19.72 -12.76
CA THR A 8 9.90 19.70 -11.30
C THR A 8 10.30 18.30 -10.84
N ILE A 9 9.70 17.25 -11.44
CA ILE A 9 10.01 15.84 -11.13
C ILE A 9 11.45 15.52 -11.54
N LEU A 10 11.84 15.86 -12.75
CA LEU A 10 13.19 15.64 -13.26
C LEU A 10 14.27 16.43 -12.50
N ALA A 11 13.92 17.61 -12.00
CA ALA A 11 14.85 18.44 -11.21
C ALA A 11 15.17 17.86 -9.82
N ALA A 12 14.25 17.12 -9.20
CA ALA A 12 14.44 16.52 -7.89
C ALA A 12 15.14 15.14 -7.94
N LEU A 13 15.08 14.45 -9.07
CA LEU A 13 15.59 13.09 -9.26
C LEU A 13 17.08 12.91 -8.88
N PRO A 14 18.01 13.82 -9.25
CA PRO A 14 19.42 13.71 -8.87
C PRO A 14 19.64 13.63 -7.36
N THR A 15 18.99 14.53 -6.62
CA THR A 15 19.08 14.60 -5.16
C THR A 15 18.53 13.32 -4.52
N ARG A 16 17.38 12.84 -4.98
CA ARG A 16 16.74 11.64 -4.44
C ARG A 16 17.55 10.37 -4.63
N LEU A 17 18.13 10.17 -5.83
CA LEU A 17 19.03 9.05 -6.09
C LEU A 17 20.24 9.09 -5.16
N LYS A 18 20.84 10.27 -4.98
CA LYS A 18 21.97 10.47 -4.08
C LYS A 18 21.60 10.18 -2.62
N ASP A 19 20.42 10.62 -2.17
CA ASP A 19 19.96 10.42 -0.80
C ASP A 19 19.61 8.94 -0.55
N ALA A 20 18.95 8.28 -1.49
CA ALA A 20 18.68 6.84 -1.44
C ALA A 20 19.98 6.03 -1.36
N ARG A 21 20.99 6.35 -2.16
CA ARG A 21 22.30 5.70 -2.09
C ARG A 21 22.97 5.92 -0.73
N LYS A 22 22.98 7.17 -0.25
CA LYS A 22 23.62 7.52 1.02
C LYS A 22 22.94 6.89 2.22
N SER A 23 21.61 6.82 2.25
CA SER A 23 20.84 6.20 3.33
C SER A 23 21.17 4.72 3.50
N GLN A 24 21.59 4.06 2.42
CA GLN A 24 22.06 2.66 2.43
C GLN A 24 23.58 2.53 2.63
N GLY A 25 24.30 3.62 2.86
CA GLY A 25 25.73 3.62 3.06
C GLY A 25 26.56 3.23 1.83
N LEU A 26 25.95 3.24 0.62
CA LEU A 26 26.61 2.80 -0.61
C LEU A 26 27.53 3.89 -1.20
N SER A 27 28.74 3.48 -1.60
CA SER A 27 29.64 4.33 -2.40
C SER A 27 29.17 4.39 -3.87
N LEU A 28 29.69 5.36 -4.63
CA LEU A 28 29.44 5.43 -6.09
C LEU A 28 29.95 4.19 -6.82
N GLU A 29 30.98 3.56 -6.32
CA GLU A 29 31.51 2.32 -6.88
C GLU A 29 30.64 1.12 -6.55
N ALA A 30 30.13 1.03 -5.32
CA ALA A 30 29.22 -0.02 -4.90
C ALA A 30 27.91 0.00 -5.74
N ILE A 31 27.29 1.16 -5.91
CA ILE A 31 26.07 1.27 -6.72
C ILE A 31 26.34 1.02 -8.21
N SER A 32 27.51 1.41 -8.73
CA SER A 32 27.93 1.09 -10.10
C SER A 32 27.99 -0.42 -10.32
N ASN A 33 28.61 -1.16 -9.40
CA ASN A 33 28.71 -2.60 -9.49
C ASN A 33 27.35 -3.31 -9.38
N LEU A 34 26.45 -2.82 -8.50
CA LEU A 34 25.12 -3.38 -8.31
C LEU A 34 24.16 -3.10 -9.46
N SER A 35 24.26 -1.91 -10.06
CA SER A 35 23.32 -1.47 -11.10
C SER A 35 23.82 -1.77 -12.53
N GLY A 36 25.09 -2.02 -12.72
CA GLY A 36 25.72 -2.09 -14.04
C GLY A 36 25.84 -0.73 -14.75
N VAL A 37 25.53 0.37 -14.06
CA VAL A 37 25.71 1.75 -14.57
C VAL A 37 27.09 2.25 -14.16
N SER A 38 27.87 2.80 -15.12
CA SER A 38 29.22 3.24 -14.82
C SER A 38 29.27 4.28 -13.71
N ARG A 39 30.31 4.25 -12.87
CA ARG A 39 30.52 5.19 -11.74
C ARG A 39 30.44 6.66 -12.20
N SER A 40 31.00 6.97 -13.37
CA SER A 40 30.96 8.33 -13.93
C SER A 40 29.54 8.75 -14.26
N MET A 41 28.74 7.86 -14.85
CA MET A 41 27.34 8.12 -15.19
C MET A 41 26.50 8.33 -13.93
N VAL A 42 26.65 7.46 -12.90
CA VAL A 42 25.95 7.64 -11.61
C VAL A 42 26.29 9.00 -11.01
N SER A 43 27.58 9.37 -11.00
CA SER A 43 28.03 10.66 -10.49
C SER A 43 27.45 11.86 -11.24
N GLN A 44 27.37 11.79 -12.57
CA GLN A 44 26.76 12.84 -13.41
C GLN A 44 25.27 12.97 -13.18
N ILE A 45 24.56 11.83 -13.05
CA ILE A 45 23.13 11.81 -12.74
C ILE A 45 22.88 12.46 -11.36
N GLU A 46 23.64 12.10 -10.32
CA GLU A 46 23.47 12.64 -8.96
C GLU A 46 23.84 14.14 -8.85
N ARG A 47 24.55 14.69 -9.81
CA ARG A 47 24.83 16.15 -9.91
C ARG A 47 23.85 16.88 -10.83
N GLY A 48 22.93 16.17 -11.47
CA GLY A 48 22.00 16.75 -12.44
C GLY A 48 22.67 17.14 -13.77
N GLU A 49 23.88 16.66 -14.05
CA GLU A 49 24.66 16.95 -15.25
C GLU A 49 24.28 16.04 -16.44
N SER A 50 23.53 14.98 -16.17
CA SER A 50 23.05 14.05 -17.18
C SER A 50 21.64 13.57 -16.86
N SER A 51 20.78 13.49 -17.87
CA SER A 51 19.45 12.89 -17.77
C SER A 51 19.54 11.39 -18.05
N PRO A 52 19.23 10.51 -17.09
CA PRO A 52 19.27 9.07 -17.29
C PRO A 52 18.14 8.62 -18.22
N THR A 53 18.40 7.55 -18.98
CA THR A 53 17.35 6.83 -19.69
C THR A 53 16.46 6.07 -18.71
N ILE A 54 15.25 5.68 -19.12
CA ILE A 54 14.36 4.83 -18.32
C ILE A 54 15.06 3.53 -17.88
N ALA A 55 15.81 2.91 -18.78
CA ALA A 55 16.58 1.69 -18.49
C ALA A 55 17.67 1.94 -17.42
N THR A 56 18.36 3.07 -17.49
CA THR A 56 19.36 3.46 -16.48
C THR A 56 18.71 3.69 -15.11
N LEU A 57 17.57 4.40 -15.09
CA LEU A 57 16.79 4.60 -13.86
C LEU A 57 16.31 3.28 -13.26
N TRP A 58 15.77 2.40 -14.09
CA TRP A 58 15.33 1.07 -13.66
C TRP A 58 16.45 0.26 -13.00
N ASN A 59 17.64 0.25 -13.58
CA ASN A 59 18.79 -0.44 -13.03
C ASN A 59 19.23 0.16 -11.68
N LEU A 60 19.22 1.49 -11.57
CA LEU A 60 19.57 2.19 -10.33
C LEU A 60 18.55 1.95 -9.23
N THR A 61 17.24 1.99 -9.53
CA THR A 61 16.18 1.74 -8.54
C THR A 61 16.23 0.32 -8.01
N ARG A 62 16.43 -0.68 -8.90
CA ARG A 62 16.65 -2.07 -8.47
C ARG A 62 17.85 -2.23 -7.56
N ALA A 63 18.98 -1.62 -7.91
CA ALA A 63 20.21 -1.70 -7.14
C ALA A 63 20.08 -1.00 -5.77
N LEU A 64 19.27 0.05 -5.69
CA LEU A 64 18.97 0.78 -4.46
C LEU A 64 17.79 0.18 -3.69
N ASN A 65 17.13 -0.85 -4.20
CA ASN A 65 15.90 -1.42 -3.62
C ASN A 65 14.87 -0.32 -3.25
N VAL A 66 14.66 0.62 -4.17
CA VAL A 66 13.66 1.71 -4.03
C VAL A 66 12.64 1.57 -5.14
N ASP A 67 11.40 1.94 -4.84
CA ASP A 67 10.36 1.98 -5.85
C ASP A 67 10.62 3.09 -6.87
N PHE A 68 10.44 2.76 -8.15
CA PHE A 68 10.60 3.71 -9.25
C PHE A 68 9.61 4.88 -9.16
N ALA A 69 8.35 4.60 -8.77
CA ALA A 69 7.33 5.62 -8.56
C ALA A 69 7.71 6.54 -7.38
N GLY A 70 8.18 5.99 -6.26
CA GLY A 70 8.62 6.74 -5.10
C GLY A 70 9.81 7.67 -5.36
N LEU A 71 10.65 7.39 -6.37
CA LEU A 71 11.70 8.30 -6.82
C LEU A 71 11.17 9.48 -7.65
N LEU A 72 10.03 9.31 -8.30
CA LEU A 72 9.41 10.32 -9.16
C LEU A 72 8.37 11.15 -8.38
N GLU A 73 7.82 10.65 -7.30
CA GLU A 73 6.82 11.35 -6.50
C GLU A 73 7.41 12.52 -5.71
N HIS A 74 6.65 13.60 -5.60
CA HIS A 74 7.02 14.77 -4.82
C HIS A 74 6.79 14.51 -3.33
N GLY A 75 7.86 14.39 -2.55
CA GLY A 75 7.75 14.48 -1.08
C GLY A 75 8.76 13.61 -0.34
N THR A 76 9.54 14.23 0.51
CA THR A 76 10.21 13.58 1.64
C THR A 76 9.14 12.95 2.52
N LYS A 77 9.27 11.68 2.88
CA LYS A 77 8.35 10.94 3.76
C LYS A 77 8.14 11.59 5.16
N GLY A 78 8.64 12.80 5.41
CA GLY A 78 8.72 13.38 6.74
C GLY A 78 7.68 14.45 7.10
N ASP A 79 7.23 15.26 6.12
CA ASP A 79 6.53 16.52 6.46
C ASP A 79 5.17 16.71 5.75
N ARG A 80 4.61 15.67 5.12
CA ARG A 80 3.33 15.76 4.43
C ARG A 80 2.25 14.94 5.12
N ILE A 81 1.11 15.56 5.36
CA ILE A 81 -0.12 14.88 5.76
C ILE A 81 -0.96 14.72 4.49
N ASP A 82 -1.11 13.49 4.01
CA ASP A 82 -2.02 13.18 2.92
C ASP A 82 -3.43 12.97 3.48
N VAL A 83 -4.40 13.68 2.89
CA VAL A 83 -5.79 13.62 3.34
C VAL A 83 -6.65 13.12 2.19
N LEU A 84 -7.18 11.91 2.34
CA LEU A 84 -8.23 11.39 1.49
C LEU A 84 -9.58 11.95 1.96
N ARG A 85 -10.21 12.80 1.14
CA ARG A 85 -11.50 13.41 1.50
C ARG A 85 -12.64 12.40 1.34
N ALA A 86 -13.64 12.49 2.20
CA ALA A 86 -14.75 11.54 2.22
C ALA A 86 -15.49 11.40 0.87
N ASN A 87 -15.55 12.47 0.08
CA ASN A 87 -16.15 12.47 -1.26
C ASN A 87 -15.21 11.94 -2.37
N GLU A 88 -13.97 11.60 -2.04
CA GLU A 88 -12.95 11.07 -2.95
C GLU A 88 -12.63 9.61 -2.64
N VAL A 89 -13.17 9.05 -1.54
CA VAL A 89 -12.96 7.65 -1.14
C VAL A 89 -13.56 6.71 -2.19
N PRO A 90 -12.76 5.84 -2.82
CA PRO A 90 -13.28 4.84 -3.74
C PRO A 90 -14.15 3.83 -3.00
N THR A 91 -15.28 3.43 -3.61
CA THR A 91 -16.21 2.44 -3.05
C THR A 91 -16.44 1.28 -4.00
N ILE A 92 -16.68 0.11 -3.43
CA ILE A 92 -17.03 -1.11 -4.15
C ILE A 92 -18.31 -1.68 -3.54
N ASP A 93 -19.39 -1.75 -4.35
CA ASP A 93 -20.72 -2.18 -3.87
C ASP A 93 -21.11 -3.60 -4.31
N ASN A 94 -20.27 -4.27 -5.11
CA ASN A 94 -20.62 -5.54 -5.77
C ASN A 94 -19.71 -6.72 -5.38
N MET A 95 -18.89 -6.61 -4.36
CA MET A 95 -17.99 -7.70 -3.89
C MET A 95 -18.62 -8.64 -2.87
N GLY A 96 -19.77 -8.30 -2.31
CA GLY A 96 -20.48 -9.14 -1.33
C GLY A 96 -21.98 -9.02 -1.47
N HIS A 97 -22.70 -9.50 -0.48
CA HIS A 97 -24.14 -9.33 -0.39
C HIS A 97 -24.47 -8.22 0.60
N GLY A 98 -25.20 -7.19 0.15
CA GLY A 98 -25.62 -6.10 1.04
C GLY A 98 -24.43 -5.42 1.78
N CYS A 99 -23.29 -5.26 1.14
CA CYS A 99 -22.16 -4.53 1.71
C CYS A 99 -21.61 -3.49 0.75
N CYS A 100 -21.09 -2.41 1.32
CA CYS A 100 -20.37 -1.34 0.63
C CYS A 100 -18.99 -1.24 1.27
N ILE A 101 -17.93 -1.35 0.47
CA ILE A 101 -16.54 -1.32 0.88
C ILE A 101 -15.93 0.02 0.45
N SER A 102 -15.47 0.81 1.41
CA SER A 102 -14.71 2.04 1.17
C SER A 102 -13.22 1.77 1.33
N ILE A 103 -12.43 2.09 0.32
CA ILE A 103 -10.97 1.87 0.31
C ILE A 103 -10.30 3.10 0.91
N LEU A 104 -9.66 2.94 2.07
CA LEU A 104 -9.01 4.05 2.81
C LEU A 104 -7.50 4.08 2.65
N SER A 105 -6.88 2.96 2.28
CA SER A 105 -5.45 2.88 2.00
C SER A 105 -5.13 3.47 0.62
N PRO A 106 -3.95 4.09 0.46
CA PRO A 106 -3.49 4.57 -0.83
C PRO A 106 -3.19 3.38 -1.77
N PRO A 107 -3.32 3.56 -3.10
CA PRO A 107 -3.14 2.48 -4.09
C PRO A 107 -1.80 1.77 -4.03
N GLU A 108 -0.74 2.45 -3.62
CA GLU A 108 0.62 1.91 -3.49
C GLU A 108 0.78 0.90 -2.34
N GLU A 109 -0.18 0.85 -1.42
CA GLU A 109 -0.22 -0.13 -0.32
C GLU A 109 -0.99 -1.41 -0.69
N ALA A 110 -1.60 -1.44 -1.88
CA ALA A 110 -2.36 -2.60 -2.34
C ALA A 110 -1.51 -3.88 -2.35
N GLY A 111 -2.08 -4.95 -1.79
CA GLY A 111 -1.39 -6.25 -1.63
C GLY A 111 -0.40 -6.30 -0.45
N GLY A 112 -0.23 -5.23 0.32
CA GLY A 112 0.66 -5.18 1.48
C GLY A 112 -0.07 -4.84 2.77
N HIS A 113 -0.50 -3.59 2.90
CA HIS A 113 -1.23 -3.06 4.05
C HIS A 113 -2.46 -2.30 3.55
N GLU A 114 -3.61 -2.91 3.65
CA GLU A 114 -4.85 -2.35 3.11
C GLU A 114 -5.81 -2.01 4.23
N VAL A 115 -6.50 -0.88 4.10
CA VAL A 115 -7.42 -0.35 5.10
C VAL A 115 -8.77 -0.08 4.48
N TYR A 116 -9.81 -0.61 5.09
CA TYR A 116 -11.18 -0.54 4.61
C TYR A 116 -12.15 -0.11 5.70
N ASP A 117 -13.18 0.63 5.28
CA ASP A 117 -14.41 0.87 6.05
C ASP A 117 -15.54 0.14 5.33
N ILE A 118 -16.17 -0.83 5.99
CA ILE A 118 -17.18 -1.66 5.38
C ILE A 118 -18.50 -1.49 6.12
N SER A 119 -19.54 -1.12 5.37
CA SER A 119 -20.90 -1.02 5.86
C SER A 119 -21.72 -2.20 5.34
N PHE A 120 -22.52 -2.80 6.22
CA PHE A 120 -23.42 -3.90 5.90
C PHE A 120 -24.88 -3.51 6.15
N THR A 121 -25.73 -3.85 5.22
CA THR A 121 -27.19 -3.88 5.44
C THR A 121 -27.55 -5.06 6.37
N PRO A 122 -28.79 -5.14 6.90
CA PRO A 122 -29.23 -6.34 7.60
C PRO A 122 -29.00 -7.59 6.74
N GLU A 123 -28.42 -8.64 7.34
CA GLU A 123 -28.04 -9.90 6.66
C GLU A 123 -26.95 -9.75 5.57
N GLY A 124 -26.33 -8.58 5.48
CA GLY A 124 -25.20 -8.33 4.59
C GLY A 124 -23.98 -9.20 4.96
N SER A 125 -23.24 -9.65 3.95
CA SER A 125 -22.03 -10.45 4.16
C SER A 125 -20.97 -10.21 3.09
N LEU A 126 -19.72 -10.42 3.49
CA LEU A 126 -18.56 -10.39 2.63
C LEU A 126 -17.80 -11.71 2.77
N LYS A 127 -17.81 -12.51 1.70
CA LYS A 127 -17.03 -13.73 1.60
C LYS A 127 -15.77 -13.49 0.81
N SER A 128 -14.64 -13.79 1.40
CA SER A 128 -13.32 -13.59 0.80
C SER A 128 -12.61 -14.89 0.51
N GLN A 129 -11.96 -14.94 -0.65
CA GLN A 129 -11.02 -16.02 -0.96
C GLN A 129 -9.71 -15.80 -0.17
N PRO A 130 -8.92 -16.87 0.05
CA PRO A 130 -7.64 -16.74 0.74
C PRO A 130 -6.74 -15.67 0.11
N HIS A 131 -6.20 -14.80 0.94
CA HIS A 131 -5.13 -13.88 0.57
C HIS A 131 -3.77 -14.59 0.48
N ALA A 132 -2.69 -13.84 0.33
CA ALA A 132 -1.34 -14.38 0.32
C ALA A 132 -1.04 -15.14 1.64
N ARG A 133 -0.17 -16.17 1.55
CA ARG A 133 0.20 -16.99 2.71
C ARG A 133 0.70 -16.14 3.88
N GLY A 134 0.13 -16.39 5.06
CA GLY A 134 0.44 -15.65 6.28
C GLY A 134 -0.27 -14.31 6.40
N ALA A 135 -1.19 -13.98 5.49
CA ALA A 135 -2.03 -12.81 5.61
C ALA A 135 -2.94 -12.89 6.86
N VAL A 136 -3.12 -11.77 7.51
CA VAL A 136 -4.00 -11.63 8.67
C VAL A 136 -4.88 -10.41 8.52
N GLU A 137 -6.07 -10.49 9.07
CA GLU A 137 -7.01 -9.39 9.17
C GLU A 137 -7.21 -8.96 10.63
N HIS A 138 -7.34 -7.64 10.82
CA HIS A 138 -7.76 -7.02 12.07
C HIS A 138 -9.05 -6.27 11.81
N LEU A 139 -10.13 -6.72 12.43
CA LEU A 139 -11.45 -6.14 12.26
C LEU A 139 -11.89 -5.50 13.57
N THR A 140 -12.30 -4.24 13.53
CA THR A 140 -12.94 -3.55 14.67
C THR A 140 -14.37 -3.21 14.32
N VAL A 141 -15.33 -3.59 15.15
CA VAL A 141 -16.75 -3.28 14.95
C VAL A 141 -17.02 -1.85 15.43
N LEU A 142 -17.34 -0.95 14.50
CA LEU A 142 -17.68 0.45 14.79
C LEU A 142 -19.15 0.62 15.17
N ARG A 143 -20.04 -0.19 14.58
CA ARG A 143 -21.49 -0.18 14.85
C ARG A 143 -22.09 -1.56 14.61
N GLY A 144 -23.08 -1.93 15.43
CA GLY A 144 -23.78 -3.20 15.31
C GLY A 144 -22.96 -4.38 15.83
N ARG A 145 -23.11 -5.53 15.19
CA ARG A 145 -22.38 -6.77 15.50
C ARG A 145 -22.21 -7.61 14.25
N VAL A 146 -21.14 -8.36 14.19
CA VAL A 146 -20.86 -9.25 13.05
C VAL A 146 -20.46 -10.62 13.52
N GLN A 147 -20.66 -11.62 12.68
CA GLN A 147 -20.02 -12.91 12.79
C GLN A 147 -18.80 -12.92 11.89
N VAL A 148 -17.67 -13.34 12.42
CA VAL A 148 -16.44 -13.57 11.66
C VAL A 148 -16.17 -15.06 11.60
N THR A 149 -15.96 -15.58 10.39
CA THR A 149 -15.55 -16.95 10.13
C THR A 149 -14.19 -16.94 9.45
N SER A 150 -13.24 -17.73 9.93
CA SER A 150 -11.92 -17.93 9.31
C SER A 150 -11.57 -19.42 9.36
N GLY A 151 -11.51 -20.06 8.19
CA GLY A 151 -11.42 -21.52 8.09
C GLY A 151 -12.58 -22.21 8.81
N SER A 152 -12.28 -22.97 9.86
CA SER A 152 -13.27 -23.67 10.69
C SER A 152 -13.69 -22.91 11.96
N ALA A 153 -13.02 -21.80 12.27
CA ALA A 153 -13.32 -21.00 13.45
C ALA A 153 -14.39 -19.96 13.14
N THR A 154 -15.34 -19.79 14.05
CA THR A 154 -16.40 -18.78 13.93
C THR A 154 -16.61 -18.11 15.29
N THR A 155 -16.77 -16.78 15.29
CA THR A 155 -17.07 -16.02 16.51
C THR A 155 -17.96 -14.83 16.22
N GLU A 156 -18.74 -14.41 17.19
CA GLU A 156 -19.46 -13.14 17.19
C GLU A 156 -18.53 -12.03 17.73
N VAL A 157 -18.54 -10.86 17.08
CA VAL A 157 -17.76 -9.68 17.45
C VAL A 157 -18.72 -8.51 17.62
N LEU A 158 -18.74 -7.93 18.81
CA LEU A 158 -19.68 -6.89 19.21
C LEU A 158 -19.09 -5.49 18.96
N GLN A 159 -19.95 -4.49 19.00
CA GLN A 159 -19.51 -3.09 18.87
C GLN A 159 -18.42 -2.73 19.89
N GLY A 160 -17.31 -2.18 19.40
CA GLY A 160 -16.13 -1.85 20.19
C GLY A 160 -15.09 -2.96 20.27
N ASP A 161 -15.46 -4.20 19.95
CA ASP A 161 -14.52 -5.31 19.94
C ASP A 161 -13.62 -5.29 18.70
N THR A 162 -12.43 -5.89 18.84
CA THR A 162 -11.49 -6.13 17.75
C THR A 162 -11.15 -7.61 17.67
N ALA A 163 -11.37 -8.20 16.50
CA ALA A 163 -10.97 -9.56 16.17
C ALA A 163 -9.70 -9.54 15.30
N ARG A 164 -8.83 -10.54 15.51
CA ARG A 164 -7.68 -10.81 14.63
C ARG A 164 -7.74 -12.25 14.18
N TYR A 165 -7.69 -12.50 12.89
CA TYR A 165 -7.82 -13.84 12.33
C TYR A 165 -6.94 -14.03 11.08
N ALA A 166 -6.71 -15.32 10.73
CA ALA A 166 -6.01 -15.69 9.53
C ALA A 166 -6.87 -15.35 8.30
N ALA A 167 -6.26 -14.70 7.31
CA ALA A 167 -6.89 -14.35 6.04
C ALA A 167 -6.30 -15.11 4.84
N ASP A 168 -5.34 -16.00 5.08
CA ASP A 168 -4.80 -16.94 4.10
C ASP A 168 -5.61 -18.25 3.99
N VAL A 169 -6.80 -18.26 4.57
CA VAL A 169 -7.83 -19.28 4.46
C VAL A 169 -9.15 -18.64 4.02
N PRO A 170 -10.15 -19.40 3.51
CA PRO A 170 -11.47 -18.84 3.23
C PRO A 170 -12.06 -18.19 4.49
N HIS A 171 -12.55 -16.98 4.37
CA HIS A 171 -13.08 -16.23 5.50
C HIS A 171 -14.32 -15.41 5.12
N GLU A 172 -15.13 -15.07 6.11
CA GLU A 172 -16.38 -14.35 5.92
C GLU A 172 -16.63 -13.40 7.10
N ILE A 173 -17.18 -12.23 6.79
CA ILE A 173 -17.76 -11.29 7.73
C ILE A 173 -19.25 -11.19 7.40
N ALA A 174 -20.13 -11.41 8.38
CA ALA A 174 -21.57 -11.34 8.19
C ALA A 174 -22.22 -10.49 9.28
N ALA A 175 -23.10 -9.55 8.88
CA ALA A 175 -23.88 -8.76 9.84
C ALA A 175 -24.89 -9.62 10.57
N LEU A 176 -25.06 -9.38 11.87
CA LEU A 176 -25.98 -10.11 12.72
C LEU A 176 -27.10 -9.19 13.29
N GLY A 177 -28.35 -9.51 12.92
CA GLY A 177 -29.51 -8.91 13.53
C GLY A 177 -29.74 -7.42 13.23
N GLY A 178 -29.10 -6.88 12.19
CA GLY A 178 -29.26 -5.50 11.78
C GLY A 178 -28.11 -4.98 10.96
N GLU A 179 -28.06 -3.68 10.74
CA GLU A 179 -26.92 -3.01 10.07
C GLU A 179 -25.64 -3.13 10.93
N ALA A 180 -24.51 -3.27 10.25
CA ALA A 180 -23.20 -3.23 10.88
C ALA A 180 -22.22 -2.36 10.11
N ARG A 181 -21.21 -1.84 10.80
CA ARG A 181 -20.08 -1.13 10.21
C ARG A 181 -18.79 -1.56 10.88
N VAL A 182 -17.80 -1.89 10.08
CA VAL A 182 -16.51 -2.37 10.58
C VAL A 182 -15.36 -1.60 9.93
N PHE A 183 -14.29 -1.45 10.68
CA PHE A 183 -13.00 -1.01 10.18
C PHE A 183 -12.11 -2.24 10.05
N LEU A 184 -11.59 -2.47 8.84
CA LEU A 184 -10.81 -3.66 8.52
C LEU A 184 -9.41 -3.27 8.04
N ILE A 185 -8.40 -3.91 8.62
CA ILE A 185 -7.02 -3.82 8.18
C ILE A 185 -6.59 -5.20 7.70
N VAL A 186 -6.18 -5.29 6.44
CA VAL A 186 -5.59 -6.49 5.84
C VAL A 186 -4.08 -6.30 5.80
N LYS A 187 -3.34 -7.20 6.43
CA LYS A 187 -1.88 -7.21 6.41
C LYS A 187 -1.40 -8.47 5.71
N SER A 188 -0.83 -8.29 4.53
CA SER A 188 -0.13 -9.36 3.81
C SER A 188 1.35 -9.38 4.18
N VAL A 189 1.93 -10.58 4.25
CA VAL A 189 3.38 -10.70 4.44
C VAL A 189 4.02 -10.42 3.09
N SER A 190 4.73 -9.30 2.96
CA SER A 190 5.61 -9.09 1.81
C SER A 190 6.66 -10.20 1.82
N ASN A 191 6.63 -11.07 0.85
CA ASN A 191 7.78 -11.92 0.55
C ASN A 191 8.89 -11.00 0.05
N ALA A 192 9.70 -10.48 0.99
CA ALA A 192 11.02 -9.96 0.66
C ALA A 192 11.84 -11.18 0.20
N THR A 193 11.96 -11.38 -1.12
CA THR A 193 12.94 -12.25 -1.78
C THR A 193 14.11 -11.42 -2.23
#